data_7d620d8c84a5b6345c1e5aee8bf753d4
#
_entry.id   7d620d8c84a5b6345c1e5aee8bf753d4
#
_cell.length_a   1.000
_cell.length_b   1.000
_cell.length_c   1.000
_cell.angle_alpha   90.00
_cell.angle_beta   90.00
_cell.angle_gamma   90.00
#
_symmetry.space_group_name_H-M   'P 1'
#
loop_
_entity.id
_entity.type
_entity.pdbx_description
1 polymer ?
#
loop_
_entity_poly.entity_id
_entity_poly.type
_entity_poly.pdbx_seq_one_letter_code
_entity_poly.pdbx_strand_id
1 'polypeptide(L)'
;MNPIEQLSKILNISFKQVSKTVELLKEGGTVPFISRYRKEQTGGLDEVQILDIKNGLDRLQELEKRKQTVIKAIDEQGLLTDEVKNLILKTTLLNEVEDIYLPFKKKRKTKATLARENGLEPLAKIIMSQNEEDISRVAARFVKGEVKINEEALEGARFIIAEWVNERVSVRNITRRIFDKHAIAKSKVVKGKEIAGEKFKDYFDYSELTSKLKSHRTLALLRAENEGIIRLKIQPEEELVLDKLNEKLKHGWNESSEQVELAIKDSYKRLLKPSIETEHRNKLKFEADEQAIAVFSENLKQLLMTAPVGQKRILALDPGFKSGCKLVCLDENGELIHNENIYPHPPQKDTAMASKKVVSIVERYKIEIIAIGNGTASRETEYFIKRLKFDRKLQVFMVSEDGASIYSASKVAREEFPKFDVTVRGAVSIGRRLMDPLAELVKIDPKSVGVGQYQHDVNQTLLKNSLDNVVISCVNRVGVNVNTASKYLLKYVSGLGETTAQNILDYRKENGDFTSRTQLKKVKRMGDKAYEQSVAFLRITG
;
A
#
# COMPACT_ATOMS: atom_id res chain seq x y z
N MET A 1 -25.35 -10.11 -11.32
CA MET A 1 -24.30 -10.32 -12.37
C MET A 1 -23.27 -11.27 -11.79
N ASN A 2 -22.78 -12.23 -12.57
CA ASN A 2 -21.74 -13.14 -12.10
C ASN A 2 -20.47 -12.34 -11.79
N PRO A 3 -19.79 -12.55 -10.63
CA PRO A 3 -18.53 -11.85 -10.30
C PRO A 3 -17.46 -11.92 -11.40
N ILE A 4 -17.37 -13.06 -12.10
CA ILE A 4 -16.42 -13.25 -13.21
C ILE A 4 -16.80 -12.35 -14.41
N GLU A 5 -18.09 -12.20 -14.71
CA GLU A 5 -18.57 -11.32 -15.78
C GLU A 5 -18.31 -9.84 -15.47
N GLN A 6 -18.52 -9.45 -14.21
CA GLN A 6 -18.21 -8.10 -13.75
C GLN A 6 -16.70 -7.81 -13.87
N LEU A 7 -15.87 -8.75 -13.44
CA LEU A 7 -14.41 -8.62 -13.50
C LEU A 7 -13.90 -8.54 -14.94
N SER A 8 -14.49 -9.35 -15.84
CA SER A 8 -14.21 -9.31 -17.28
C SER A 8 -14.41 -7.92 -17.87
N LYS A 9 -15.53 -7.26 -17.51
CA LYS A 9 -15.83 -5.89 -17.97
C LYS A 9 -14.88 -4.85 -17.39
N ILE A 10 -14.58 -4.94 -16.09
CA ILE A 10 -13.71 -3.98 -15.40
C ILE A 10 -12.29 -4.03 -15.97
N LEU A 11 -11.75 -5.23 -16.17
CA LEU A 11 -10.37 -5.43 -16.64
C LEU A 11 -10.24 -5.41 -18.17
N ASN A 12 -11.34 -5.32 -18.90
CA ASN A 12 -11.38 -5.44 -20.37
C ASN A 12 -10.68 -6.72 -20.87
N ILE A 13 -10.90 -7.83 -20.16
CA ILE A 13 -10.39 -9.17 -20.48
C ILE A 13 -11.59 -10.07 -20.79
N SER A 14 -11.48 -10.99 -21.76
CA SER A 14 -12.59 -11.83 -22.15
C SER A 14 -13.08 -12.72 -20.99
N PHE A 15 -14.40 -12.96 -20.93
CA PHE A 15 -15.00 -13.81 -19.89
C PHE A 15 -14.33 -15.20 -19.81
N LYS A 16 -14.00 -15.81 -20.95
CA LYS A 16 -13.36 -17.13 -21.03
C LYS A 16 -11.97 -17.11 -20.36
N GLN A 17 -11.16 -16.07 -20.62
CA GLN A 17 -9.84 -15.92 -20.03
C GLN A 17 -9.91 -15.70 -18.51
N VAL A 18 -10.82 -14.80 -18.05
CA VAL A 18 -11.01 -14.56 -16.61
C VAL A 18 -11.51 -15.83 -15.91
N SER A 19 -12.52 -16.51 -16.48
CA SER A 19 -13.07 -17.73 -15.89
C SER A 19 -12.02 -18.83 -15.74
N LYS A 20 -11.22 -19.07 -16.78
CA LYS A 20 -10.16 -20.09 -16.72
C LYS A 20 -9.03 -19.72 -15.76
N THR A 21 -8.67 -18.45 -15.69
CA THR A 21 -7.68 -17.96 -14.73
C THR A 21 -8.15 -18.14 -13.29
N VAL A 22 -9.42 -17.81 -13.01
CA VAL A 22 -10.03 -18.00 -11.68
C VAL A 22 -10.07 -19.49 -11.29
N GLU A 23 -10.36 -20.39 -12.23
CA GLU A 23 -10.30 -21.83 -12.01
C GLU A 23 -8.90 -22.29 -11.59
N LEU A 24 -7.87 -21.91 -12.37
CA LEU A 24 -6.47 -22.24 -12.07
C LEU A 24 -6.00 -21.66 -10.71
N LEU A 25 -6.44 -20.44 -10.37
CA LEU A 25 -6.15 -19.85 -9.06
C LEU A 25 -6.83 -20.61 -7.92
N LYS A 26 -8.09 -21.05 -8.09
CA LYS A 26 -8.83 -21.87 -7.12
C LYS A 26 -8.21 -23.26 -6.94
N GLU A 27 -7.67 -23.82 -8.01
CA GLU A 27 -6.87 -25.04 -7.95
C GLU A 27 -5.52 -24.82 -7.23
N GLY A 28 -5.23 -23.55 -6.83
CA GLY A 28 -4.05 -23.13 -6.08
C GLY A 28 -2.80 -22.97 -6.96
N GLY A 29 -2.98 -22.71 -8.25
CA GLY A 29 -1.90 -22.27 -9.12
C GLY A 29 -1.37 -20.90 -8.67
N THR A 30 -0.04 -20.74 -8.66
CA THR A 30 0.58 -19.43 -8.36
C THR A 30 0.60 -18.56 -9.61
N VAL A 31 0.63 -17.23 -9.43
CA VAL A 31 0.64 -16.27 -10.55
C VAL A 31 1.80 -16.52 -11.52
N PRO A 32 3.07 -16.69 -11.08
CA PRO A 32 4.19 -17.00 -11.99
C PRO A 32 4.04 -18.34 -12.72
N PHE A 33 3.48 -19.36 -12.05
CA PHE A 33 3.25 -20.66 -12.67
C PHE A 33 2.19 -20.58 -13.77
N ILE A 34 1.07 -19.93 -13.50
CA ILE A 34 -0.04 -19.77 -14.46
C ILE A 34 0.45 -18.98 -15.68
N SER A 35 1.11 -17.84 -15.47
CA SER A 35 1.56 -16.97 -16.57
C SER A 35 2.56 -17.63 -17.52
N ARG A 36 3.32 -18.62 -17.04
CA ARG A 36 4.36 -19.28 -17.87
C ARG A 36 3.98 -20.64 -18.37
N TYR A 37 3.36 -21.47 -17.52
CA TYR A 37 3.13 -22.89 -17.80
C TYR A 37 1.67 -23.24 -18.05
N ARG A 38 0.75 -22.27 -17.94
CA ARG A 38 -0.68 -22.39 -18.30
C ARG A 38 -1.12 -21.29 -19.25
N LYS A 39 -0.17 -20.69 -19.96
CA LYS A 39 -0.39 -19.55 -20.86
C LYS A 39 -1.44 -19.84 -21.93
N GLU A 40 -1.41 -21.02 -22.52
CA GLU A 40 -2.39 -21.45 -23.53
C GLU A 40 -3.80 -21.53 -22.95
N GLN A 41 -3.94 -22.02 -21.70
CA GLN A 41 -5.23 -22.13 -21.04
C GLN A 41 -5.83 -20.77 -20.68
N THR A 42 -4.99 -19.79 -20.36
CA THR A 42 -5.42 -18.41 -20.05
C THR A 42 -5.55 -17.53 -21.30
N GLY A 43 -5.27 -18.07 -22.50
CA GLY A 43 -5.34 -17.30 -23.75
C GLY A 43 -4.28 -16.19 -23.82
N GLY A 44 -3.08 -16.45 -23.28
CA GLY A 44 -1.92 -15.57 -23.39
C GLY A 44 -1.79 -14.48 -22.35
N LEU A 45 -2.58 -14.51 -21.27
CA LEU A 45 -2.49 -13.51 -20.19
C LEU A 45 -1.08 -13.48 -19.57
N ASP A 46 -0.61 -12.27 -19.31
CA ASP A 46 0.66 -12.04 -18.63
C ASP A 46 0.51 -12.06 -17.09
N GLU A 47 1.64 -11.92 -16.40
CA GLU A 47 1.70 -11.98 -14.95
C GLU A 47 0.92 -10.84 -14.27
N VAL A 48 0.91 -9.64 -14.88
CA VAL A 48 0.19 -8.46 -14.36
C VAL A 48 -1.31 -8.69 -14.50
N GLN A 49 -1.78 -9.11 -15.66
CA GLN A 49 -3.20 -9.39 -15.91
C GLN A 49 -3.75 -10.49 -14.98
N ILE A 50 -2.97 -11.54 -14.73
CA ILE A 50 -3.36 -12.62 -13.79
C ILE A 50 -3.41 -12.10 -12.35
N LEU A 51 -2.47 -11.24 -11.96
CA LEU A 51 -2.47 -10.60 -10.64
C LEU A 51 -3.68 -9.66 -10.47
N ASP A 52 -4.02 -8.89 -11.50
CA ASP A 52 -5.20 -8.01 -11.51
C ASP A 52 -6.51 -8.81 -11.37
N ILE A 53 -6.61 -9.94 -12.06
CA ILE A 53 -7.75 -10.87 -11.90
C ILE A 53 -7.84 -11.38 -10.47
N LYS A 54 -6.72 -11.79 -9.88
CA LYS A 54 -6.67 -12.27 -8.49
C LYS A 54 -7.12 -11.19 -7.52
N ASN A 55 -6.52 -10.01 -7.59
CA ASN A 55 -6.85 -8.88 -6.71
C ASN A 55 -8.31 -8.43 -6.89
N GLY A 56 -8.80 -8.39 -8.13
CA GLY A 56 -10.18 -8.07 -8.44
C GLY A 56 -11.16 -9.11 -7.89
N LEU A 57 -10.81 -10.39 -7.94
CA LEU A 57 -11.61 -11.47 -7.35
C LEU A 57 -11.72 -11.32 -5.82
N ASP A 58 -10.62 -11.03 -5.15
CA ASP A 58 -10.58 -10.82 -3.70
C ASP A 58 -11.48 -9.63 -3.30
N ARG A 59 -11.40 -8.50 -4.02
CA ARG A 59 -12.27 -7.32 -3.83
C ARG A 59 -13.76 -7.65 -4.03
N LEU A 60 -14.10 -8.42 -5.04
CA LEU A 60 -15.49 -8.83 -5.28
C LEU A 60 -16.01 -9.77 -4.19
N GLN A 61 -15.18 -10.67 -3.68
CA GLN A 61 -15.54 -11.55 -2.56
C GLN A 61 -15.79 -10.74 -1.28
N GLU A 62 -14.98 -9.72 -1.00
CA GLU A 62 -15.20 -8.80 0.12
C GLU A 62 -16.52 -8.04 -0.03
N LEU A 63 -16.83 -7.54 -1.24
CA LEU A 63 -18.09 -6.87 -1.51
C LEU A 63 -19.29 -7.82 -1.28
N GLU A 64 -19.26 -9.03 -1.82
CA GLU A 64 -20.33 -10.01 -1.63
C GLU A 64 -20.49 -10.43 -0.15
N LYS A 65 -19.41 -10.63 0.56
CA LYS A 65 -19.44 -10.88 2.00
C LYS A 65 -20.08 -9.71 2.76
N ARG A 66 -19.77 -8.47 2.37
CA ARG A 66 -20.37 -7.28 2.98
C ARG A 66 -21.88 -7.19 2.69
N LYS A 67 -22.31 -7.44 1.44
CA LYS A 67 -23.72 -7.49 1.07
C LYS A 67 -24.49 -8.48 1.94
N GLN A 68 -23.98 -9.70 2.10
CA GLN A 68 -24.61 -10.72 2.94
C GLN A 68 -24.71 -10.30 4.40
N THR A 69 -23.65 -9.66 4.93
CA THR A 69 -23.66 -9.13 6.30
C THR A 69 -24.73 -8.06 6.49
N VAL A 70 -24.88 -7.16 5.50
CA VAL A 70 -25.88 -6.08 5.54
C VAL A 70 -27.30 -6.65 5.41
N ILE A 71 -27.53 -7.56 4.47
CA ILE A 71 -28.84 -8.22 4.30
C ILE A 71 -29.26 -8.89 5.61
N LYS A 72 -28.37 -9.67 6.22
CA LYS A 72 -28.63 -10.35 7.50
C LYS A 72 -28.94 -9.34 8.61
N ALA A 73 -28.20 -8.24 8.72
CA ALA A 73 -28.41 -7.24 9.75
C ALA A 73 -29.74 -6.47 9.59
N ILE A 74 -30.26 -6.30 8.38
CA ILE A 74 -31.58 -5.70 8.12
C ILE A 74 -32.69 -6.72 8.38
N ASP A 75 -32.50 -7.98 8.00
CA ASP A 75 -33.42 -9.09 8.22
C ASP A 75 -33.67 -9.35 9.70
N GLU A 76 -32.61 -9.36 10.52
CA GLU A 76 -32.68 -9.50 12.00
C GLU A 76 -33.49 -8.38 12.66
N GLN A 77 -33.67 -7.24 11.99
CA GLN A 77 -34.52 -6.12 12.42
C GLN A 77 -35.97 -6.24 11.94
N GLY A 78 -36.29 -7.25 11.10
CA GLY A 78 -37.61 -7.40 10.48
C GLY A 78 -37.95 -6.32 9.45
N LEU A 79 -36.91 -5.62 8.92
CA LEU A 79 -37.09 -4.48 8.00
C LEU A 79 -36.65 -4.83 6.55
N LEU A 80 -36.26 -6.08 6.28
CA LEU A 80 -35.83 -6.50 4.94
C LEU A 80 -37.04 -6.69 4.02
N THR A 81 -37.13 -5.84 3.00
CA THR A 81 -38.07 -6.01 1.90
C THR A 81 -37.37 -6.58 0.66
N ASP A 82 -38.12 -7.22 -0.23
CA ASP A 82 -37.55 -7.71 -1.51
C ASP A 82 -36.95 -6.60 -2.35
N GLU A 83 -37.50 -5.38 -2.29
CA GLU A 83 -36.94 -4.21 -2.98
C GLU A 83 -35.56 -3.84 -2.43
N VAL A 84 -35.41 -3.73 -1.10
CA VAL A 84 -34.13 -3.41 -0.44
C VAL A 84 -33.10 -4.51 -0.72
N LYS A 85 -33.49 -5.78 -0.62
CA LYS A 85 -32.64 -6.92 -0.93
C LYS A 85 -32.14 -6.87 -2.37
N ASN A 86 -33.05 -6.66 -3.33
CA ASN A 86 -32.70 -6.57 -4.76
C ASN A 86 -31.81 -5.36 -5.04
N LEU A 87 -32.03 -4.23 -4.35
CA LEU A 87 -31.19 -3.03 -4.48
C LEU A 87 -29.76 -3.32 -4.02
N ILE A 88 -29.58 -3.94 -2.83
CA ILE A 88 -28.26 -4.35 -2.33
C ILE A 88 -27.55 -5.32 -3.27
N LEU A 89 -28.26 -6.33 -3.78
CA LEU A 89 -27.69 -7.33 -4.69
C LEU A 89 -27.22 -6.73 -6.02
N LYS A 90 -27.89 -5.69 -6.51
CA LYS A 90 -27.55 -5.01 -7.77
C LYS A 90 -26.35 -4.06 -7.65
N THR A 91 -25.99 -3.59 -6.46
CA THR A 91 -24.87 -2.67 -6.30
C THR A 91 -23.53 -3.31 -6.66
N THR A 92 -22.62 -2.50 -7.16
CA THR A 92 -21.26 -2.92 -7.56
C THR A 92 -20.16 -2.26 -6.73
N LEU A 93 -20.54 -1.29 -5.90
CA LEU A 93 -19.62 -0.51 -5.08
C LEU A 93 -19.97 -0.66 -3.60
N LEU A 94 -18.93 -0.73 -2.76
CA LEU A 94 -19.08 -0.89 -1.31
C LEU A 94 -19.80 0.31 -0.67
N ASN A 95 -19.50 1.53 -1.12
CA ASN A 95 -20.13 2.75 -0.62
C ASN A 95 -21.63 2.79 -0.90
N GLU A 96 -22.09 2.26 -2.04
CA GLU A 96 -23.52 2.14 -2.34
C GLU A 96 -24.22 1.15 -1.38
N VAL A 97 -23.57 0.03 -1.04
CA VAL A 97 -24.09 -0.91 -0.03
C VAL A 97 -24.23 -0.20 1.33
N GLU A 98 -23.22 0.59 1.72
CA GLU A 98 -23.25 1.35 2.98
C GLU A 98 -24.34 2.43 3.00
N ASP A 99 -24.61 3.07 1.88
CA ASP A 99 -25.68 4.08 1.77
C ASP A 99 -27.07 3.46 1.90
N ILE A 100 -27.30 2.32 1.24
CA ILE A 100 -28.56 1.58 1.38
C ILE A 100 -28.76 1.11 2.83
N TYR A 101 -27.67 0.72 3.50
CA TYR A 101 -27.72 0.28 4.88
C TYR A 101 -27.89 1.43 5.89
N LEU A 102 -27.55 2.67 5.52
CA LEU A 102 -27.52 3.81 6.44
C LEU A 102 -28.82 4.04 7.23
N PRO A 103 -30.04 3.97 6.62
CA PRO A 103 -31.29 4.11 7.34
C PRO A 103 -31.53 3.01 8.40
N PHE A 104 -30.97 1.81 8.18
CA PHE A 104 -31.16 0.62 9.04
C PHE A 104 -30.11 0.48 10.12
N LYS A 105 -29.04 1.31 10.11
CA LYS A 105 -28.00 1.26 11.15
C LYS A 105 -28.60 1.67 12.50
N LYS A 106 -28.32 0.88 13.54
CA LYS A 106 -28.66 1.26 14.91
C LYS A 106 -28.00 2.60 15.25
N LYS A 107 -28.81 3.64 15.41
CA LYS A 107 -28.35 4.99 15.70
C LYS A 107 -28.23 5.20 17.21
N ARG A 108 -27.24 5.98 17.64
CA ARG A 108 -27.24 6.57 18.99
C ARG A 108 -28.36 7.61 19.06
N LYS A 109 -28.76 8.03 20.28
CA LYS A 109 -29.77 9.07 20.45
C LYS A 109 -29.33 10.36 19.74
N THR A 110 -30.04 10.74 18.67
CA THR A 110 -29.76 11.91 17.82
C THR A 110 -30.78 13.01 18.08
N LYS A 111 -30.52 14.24 17.62
CA LYS A 111 -31.51 15.31 17.64
C LYS A 111 -32.81 14.92 16.93
N ALA A 112 -32.72 14.21 15.82
CA ALA A 112 -33.90 13.71 15.09
C ALA A 112 -34.63 12.60 15.86
N THR A 113 -33.92 11.74 16.60
CA THR A 113 -34.55 10.74 17.49
C THR A 113 -35.38 11.43 18.60
N LEU A 114 -34.80 12.44 19.25
CA LEU A 114 -35.52 13.24 20.25
C LEU A 114 -36.75 13.93 19.66
N ALA A 115 -36.62 14.51 18.47
CA ALA A 115 -37.72 15.15 17.78
C ALA A 115 -38.86 14.15 17.44
N ARG A 116 -38.54 12.91 17.07
CA ARG A 116 -39.55 11.84 16.87
C ARG A 116 -40.21 11.42 18.17
N GLU A 117 -39.43 11.30 19.26
CA GLU A 117 -39.96 11.03 20.61
C GLU A 117 -40.95 12.11 21.03
N ASN A 118 -40.70 13.37 20.64
CA ASN A 118 -41.59 14.51 20.89
C ASN A 118 -42.79 14.56 19.90
N GLY A 119 -42.96 13.58 19.02
CA GLY A 119 -44.09 13.50 18.11
C GLY A 119 -44.04 14.47 16.92
N LEU A 120 -42.85 14.97 16.53
CA LEU A 120 -42.69 15.95 15.43
C LEU A 120 -42.57 15.35 14.03
N GLU A 121 -42.60 14.04 13.90
CA GLU A 121 -42.47 13.38 12.57
C GLU A 121 -43.65 13.73 11.62
N PRO A 122 -44.92 13.82 12.07
CA PRO A 122 -46.01 14.28 11.18
C PRO A 122 -45.79 15.71 10.67
N LEU A 123 -45.28 16.63 11.53
CA LEU A 123 -44.93 17.99 11.11
C LEU A 123 -43.81 17.97 10.05
N ALA A 124 -42.77 17.14 10.23
CA ALA A 124 -41.70 16.97 9.26
C ALA A 124 -42.23 16.46 7.89
N LYS A 125 -43.24 15.55 7.88
CA LYS A 125 -43.87 15.08 6.67
C LYS A 125 -44.68 16.18 5.94
N ILE A 126 -45.38 17.01 6.71
CA ILE A 126 -46.16 18.17 6.17
C ILE A 126 -45.15 19.18 5.57
N ILE A 127 -44.10 19.55 6.27
CA ILE A 127 -43.05 20.44 5.74
C ILE A 127 -42.41 19.86 4.47
N MET A 128 -42.11 18.57 4.45
CA MET A 128 -41.46 17.93 3.31
C MET A 128 -42.37 17.80 2.08
N SER A 129 -43.70 17.86 2.23
CA SER A 129 -44.64 17.93 1.11
C SER A 129 -44.58 19.27 0.39
N GLN A 130 -44.13 20.33 1.05
CA GLN A 130 -43.95 21.70 0.52
C GLN A 130 -45.24 22.33 -0.06
N ASN A 131 -46.38 21.96 0.48
CA ASN A 131 -47.68 22.45 0.01
C ASN A 131 -48.30 23.55 0.92
N GLU A 132 -47.76 23.75 2.16
CA GLU A 132 -48.31 24.66 3.13
C GLU A 132 -47.68 26.04 3.01
N GLU A 133 -48.53 27.08 2.94
CA GLU A 133 -48.09 28.48 2.90
C GLU A 133 -47.86 29.05 4.31
N ASP A 134 -48.70 28.71 5.30
CA ASP A 134 -48.62 29.13 6.71
C ASP A 134 -48.16 27.95 7.59
N ILE A 135 -46.88 27.65 7.54
CA ILE A 135 -46.31 26.54 8.31
C ILE A 135 -46.25 26.85 9.81
N SER A 136 -46.19 28.10 10.18
CA SER A 136 -46.18 28.55 11.58
C SER A 136 -47.49 28.18 12.29
N ARG A 137 -48.64 28.35 11.62
CA ARG A 137 -49.96 27.92 12.10
C ARG A 137 -50.05 26.41 12.26
N VAL A 138 -49.45 25.67 11.36
CA VAL A 138 -49.43 24.20 11.43
C VAL A 138 -48.55 23.77 12.61
N ALA A 139 -47.37 24.36 12.77
CA ALA A 139 -46.42 24.06 13.85
C ALA A 139 -47.01 24.29 15.25
N ALA A 140 -47.89 25.29 15.42
CA ALA A 140 -48.58 25.56 16.68
C ALA A 140 -49.35 24.35 17.23
N ARG A 141 -49.83 23.46 16.38
CA ARG A 141 -50.55 22.22 16.76
C ARG A 141 -49.63 21.17 17.40
N PHE A 142 -48.34 21.33 17.26
CA PHE A 142 -47.31 20.41 17.76
C PHE A 142 -46.59 20.96 19.00
N VAL A 143 -46.97 22.15 19.46
CA VAL A 143 -46.45 22.75 20.71
C VAL A 143 -47.12 22.04 21.88
N LYS A 144 -46.43 21.04 22.45
CA LYS A 144 -46.88 20.23 23.57
C LYS A 144 -45.71 19.51 24.27
N GLY A 145 -45.89 19.15 25.53
CA GLY A 145 -44.87 18.40 26.29
C GLY A 145 -43.56 19.18 26.43
N GLU A 146 -42.49 18.63 25.90
CA GLU A 146 -41.16 19.27 25.93
C GLU A 146 -41.00 20.40 24.91
N VAL A 147 -41.87 20.47 23.89
CA VAL A 147 -41.85 21.51 22.85
C VAL A 147 -42.71 22.69 23.33
N LYS A 148 -42.09 23.87 23.59
CA LYS A 148 -42.75 25.01 24.21
C LYS A 148 -43.16 26.12 23.25
N ILE A 149 -42.48 26.25 22.11
CA ILE A 149 -42.74 27.29 21.11
C ILE A 149 -42.72 26.72 19.69
N ASN A 150 -43.34 27.41 18.73
CA ASN A 150 -43.42 27.03 17.33
C ASN A 150 -42.04 26.78 16.72
N GLU A 151 -41.05 27.61 17.05
CA GLU A 151 -39.71 27.47 16.47
C GLU A 151 -39.03 26.16 16.92
N GLU A 152 -39.24 25.72 18.17
CA GLU A 152 -38.75 24.40 18.64
C GLU A 152 -39.39 23.25 17.85
N ALA A 153 -40.69 23.36 17.54
CA ALA A 153 -41.38 22.37 16.72
C ALA A 153 -40.82 22.32 15.29
N LEU A 154 -40.60 23.49 14.67
CA LEU A 154 -40.00 23.62 13.35
C LEU A 154 -38.55 23.13 13.33
N GLU A 155 -37.75 23.50 14.31
CA GLU A 155 -36.36 23.04 14.46
C GLU A 155 -36.31 21.51 14.60
N GLY A 156 -37.14 20.94 15.46
CA GLY A 156 -37.24 19.49 15.61
C GLY A 156 -37.62 18.78 14.30
N ALA A 157 -38.61 19.33 13.60
CA ALA A 157 -39.00 18.81 12.27
C ALA A 157 -37.87 18.93 11.26
N ARG A 158 -37.12 20.05 11.25
CA ARG A 158 -35.92 20.20 10.39
C ARG A 158 -34.84 19.17 10.70
N PHE A 159 -34.63 18.77 11.95
CA PHE A 159 -33.67 17.69 12.27
C PHE A 159 -34.08 16.35 11.69
N ILE A 160 -35.39 16.03 11.68
CA ILE A 160 -35.92 14.81 11.06
C ILE A 160 -35.71 14.86 9.54
N ILE A 161 -36.07 15.98 8.90
CA ILE A 161 -35.89 16.19 7.46
C ILE A 161 -34.43 16.12 7.08
N ALA A 162 -33.53 16.73 7.86
CA ALA A 162 -32.08 16.68 7.63
C ALA A 162 -31.55 15.24 7.63
N GLU A 163 -32.08 14.37 8.50
CA GLU A 163 -31.75 12.94 8.50
C GLU A 163 -32.27 12.24 7.25
N TRP A 164 -33.51 12.48 6.84
CA TRP A 164 -34.06 11.93 5.59
C TRP A 164 -33.27 12.36 4.35
N VAL A 165 -32.85 13.62 4.29
CA VAL A 165 -32.02 14.14 3.21
C VAL A 165 -30.66 13.42 3.16
N ASN A 166 -29.99 13.25 4.30
CA ASN A 166 -28.71 12.54 4.41
C ASN A 166 -28.81 11.05 4.01
N GLU A 167 -29.94 10.41 4.25
CA GLU A 167 -30.18 8.99 3.96
C GLU A 167 -30.55 8.71 2.51
N ARG A 168 -30.88 9.74 1.73
CA ARG A 168 -31.22 9.56 0.30
C ARG A 168 -29.96 9.27 -0.53
N VAL A 169 -29.88 8.08 -1.11
CA VAL A 169 -28.77 7.65 -2.00
C VAL A 169 -28.52 8.66 -3.12
N SER A 170 -29.60 9.23 -3.72
CA SER A 170 -29.46 10.22 -4.79
C SER A 170 -28.75 11.51 -4.31
N VAL A 171 -29.03 11.96 -3.10
CA VAL A 171 -28.41 13.14 -2.48
C VAL A 171 -26.93 12.89 -2.21
N ARG A 172 -26.61 11.74 -1.63
CA ARG A 172 -25.21 11.35 -1.38
C ARG A 172 -24.43 11.25 -2.69
N ASN A 173 -25.01 10.67 -3.73
CA ASN A 173 -24.37 10.57 -5.03
C ASN A 173 -24.16 11.93 -5.72
N ILE A 174 -25.09 12.87 -5.59
CA ILE A 174 -24.91 14.25 -6.06
C ILE A 174 -23.75 14.90 -5.31
N THR A 175 -23.73 14.80 -3.99
CA THR A 175 -22.68 15.38 -3.15
C THR A 175 -21.30 14.78 -3.49
N ARG A 176 -21.18 13.44 -3.65
CA ARG A 176 -19.94 12.79 -4.08
C ARG A 176 -19.43 13.31 -5.41
N ARG A 177 -20.32 13.43 -6.42
CA ARG A 177 -19.93 13.96 -7.74
C ARG A 177 -19.39 15.38 -7.66
N ILE A 178 -19.95 16.21 -6.77
CA ILE A 178 -19.46 17.56 -6.56
C ILE A 178 -18.09 17.53 -5.86
N PHE A 179 -17.89 16.68 -4.85
CA PHE A 179 -16.59 16.47 -4.22
C PHE A 179 -15.55 15.98 -5.23
N ASP A 180 -15.86 14.98 -6.04
CA ASP A 180 -14.93 14.43 -7.04
C ASP A 180 -14.48 15.49 -8.08
N LYS A 181 -15.35 16.43 -8.45
CA LYS A 181 -15.05 17.43 -9.47
C LYS A 181 -14.51 18.74 -8.93
N HIS A 182 -14.99 19.16 -7.76
CA HIS A 182 -14.82 20.54 -7.28
C HIS A 182 -14.21 20.66 -5.88
N ALA A 183 -13.89 19.53 -5.21
CA ALA A 183 -13.23 19.62 -3.92
C ALA A 183 -11.83 20.22 -4.06
N ILE A 184 -11.50 21.13 -3.14
CA ILE A 184 -10.21 21.80 -3.06
C ILE A 184 -9.53 21.35 -1.77
N ALA A 185 -8.30 20.90 -1.88
CA ALA A 185 -7.41 20.68 -0.75
C ALA A 185 -6.82 22.03 -0.35
N LYS A 186 -7.24 22.56 0.80
CA LYS A 186 -6.70 23.80 1.38
C LYS A 186 -5.98 23.48 2.68
N SER A 187 -4.72 23.88 2.80
CA SER A 187 -3.97 23.73 4.05
C SER A 187 -3.48 25.05 4.60
N LYS A 188 -3.35 25.13 5.92
CA LYS A 188 -2.74 26.24 6.63
C LYS A 188 -1.86 25.73 7.76
N VAL A 189 -0.70 26.35 7.94
CA VAL A 189 0.21 26.02 9.04
C VAL A 189 -0.46 26.25 10.40
N VAL A 190 -0.19 25.38 11.35
CA VAL A 190 -0.61 25.55 12.75
C VAL A 190 0.31 26.58 13.40
N LYS A 191 -0.26 27.60 14.01
CA LYS A 191 0.49 28.69 14.67
C LYS A 191 1.56 28.13 15.63
N GLY A 192 2.81 28.55 15.45
CA GLY A 192 3.94 28.12 16.27
C GLY A 192 4.60 26.81 15.79
N LYS A 193 4.19 26.25 14.64
CA LYS A 193 4.77 25.04 14.06
C LYS A 193 5.66 25.31 12.83
N GLU A 194 5.89 26.57 12.48
CA GLU A 194 6.60 27.00 11.28
C GLU A 194 8.03 26.44 11.23
N ILE A 195 8.78 26.53 12.35
CA ILE A 195 10.16 26.02 12.44
C ILE A 195 10.19 24.50 12.42
N ALA A 196 9.34 23.85 13.23
CA ALA A 196 9.29 22.38 13.29
C ALA A 196 8.81 21.75 11.97
N GLY A 197 8.02 22.50 11.21
CA GLY A 197 7.42 22.07 9.94
C GLY A 197 8.19 22.51 8.70
N GLU A 198 9.42 23.01 8.77
CA GLU A 198 10.16 23.59 7.62
C GLU A 198 10.19 22.67 6.39
N LYS A 199 10.29 21.37 6.60
CA LYS A 199 10.21 20.37 5.52
C LYS A 199 8.89 20.34 4.75
N PHE A 200 7.83 20.96 5.30
CA PHE A 200 6.50 21.08 4.70
C PHE A 200 6.16 22.52 4.30
N LYS A 201 7.13 23.41 4.22
CA LYS A 201 6.95 24.85 3.94
C LYS A 201 6.06 25.13 2.72
N ASP A 202 6.19 24.31 1.68
CA ASP A 202 5.39 24.44 0.46
C ASP A 202 3.88 24.20 0.68
N TYR A 203 3.51 23.62 1.83
CA TYR A 203 2.14 23.31 2.22
C TYR A 203 1.60 24.19 3.35
N PHE A 204 2.30 25.25 3.75
CA PHE A 204 1.88 26.14 4.84
C PHE A 204 0.67 27.02 4.47
N ASP A 205 0.58 27.41 3.21
CA ASP A 205 -0.60 28.06 2.64
C ASP A 205 -0.80 27.51 1.22
N TYR A 206 -1.53 26.40 1.13
CA TYR A 206 -1.65 25.65 -0.10
C TYR A 206 -3.12 25.49 -0.50
N SER A 207 -3.38 25.53 -1.81
CA SER A 207 -4.72 25.35 -2.36
C SER A 207 -4.64 24.71 -3.76
N GLU A 208 -5.23 23.53 -3.94
CA GLU A 208 -5.30 22.83 -5.23
C GLU A 208 -6.57 22.00 -5.34
N LEU A 209 -7.16 21.91 -6.55
CA LEU A 209 -8.26 20.97 -6.84
C LEU A 209 -7.79 19.53 -6.62
N THR A 210 -8.57 18.72 -5.89
CA THR A 210 -8.22 17.33 -5.60
C THR A 210 -8.08 16.49 -6.87
N SER A 211 -8.84 16.79 -7.92
CA SER A 211 -8.75 16.12 -9.22
C SER A 211 -7.41 16.34 -9.96
N LYS A 212 -6.62 17.35 -9.56
CA LYS A 212 -5.30 17.65 -10.10
C LYS A 212 -4.16 17.27 -9.14
N LEU A 213 -4.50 16.90 -7.90
CA LEU A 213 -3.56 16.63 -6.83
C LEU A 213 -2.81 15.30 -7.10
N LYS A 214 -1.50 15.38 -7.24
CA LYS A 214 -0.66 14.20 -7.49
C LYS A 214 -0.43 13.41 -6.19
N SER A 215 -0.19 12.10 -6.31
CA SER A 215 -0.01 11.16 -5.19
C SER A 215 1.00 11.62 -4.15
N HIS A 216 2.20 12.06 -4.55
CA HIS A 216 3.23 12.52 -3.61
C HIS A 216 2.81 13.76 -2.81
N ARG A 217 2.02 14.68 -3.40
CA ARG A 217 1.47 15.85 -2.69
C ARG A 217 0.37 15.44 -1.73
N THR A 218 -0.51 14.51 -2.14
CA THR A 218 -1.52 13.93 -1.25
C THR A 218 -0.88 13.32 0.00
N LEU A 219 0.15 12.49 -0.19
CA LEU A 219 0.87 11.87 0.92
C LEU A 219 1.60 12.91 1.80
N ALA A 220 2.22 13.91 1.20
CA ALA A 220 2.88 15.00 1.93
C ALA A 220 1.91 15.81 2.79
N LEU A 221 0.74 16.20 2.23
CA LEU A 221 -0.31 16.93 2.95
C LEU A 221 -0.86 16.11 4.13
N LEU A 222 -1.19 14.84 3.89
CA LEU A 222 -1.71 13.96 4.95
C LEU A 222 -0.67 13.69 6.04
N ARG A 223 0.60 13.55 5.68
CA ARG A 223 1.69 13.42 6.63
C ARG A 223 1.89 14.69 7.46
N ALA A 224 1.90 15.86 6.83
CA ALA A 224 2.03 17.13 7.52
C ALA A 224 0.86 17.38 8.50
N GLU A 225 -0.35 16.96 8.14
CA GLU A 225 -1.52 17.00 9.03
C GLU A 225 -1.37 16.02 10.20
N ASN A 226 -0.96 14.77 9.94
CA ASN A 226 -0.73 13.76 10.98
C ASN A 226 0.39 14.17 11.97
N GLU A 227 1.42 14.85 11.49
CA GLU A 227 2.49 15.43 12.33
C GLU A 227 2.02 16.71 13.08
N GLY A 228 0.78 17.18 12.85
CA GLY A 228 0.22 18.36 13.49
C GLY A 228 0.85 19.68 13.04
N ILE A 229 1.45 19.71 11.86
CA ILE A 229 2.13 20.89 11.28
C ILE A 229 1.13 21.78 10.56
N ILE A 230 0.20 21.19 9.82
CA ILE A 230 -0.84 21.91 9.06
C ILE A 230 -2.24 21.47 9.49
N ARG A 231 -3.23 22.30 9.18
CA ARG A 231 -4.65 21.95 9.17
C ARG A 231 -5.07 21.79 7.72
N LEU A 232 -5.58 20.63 7.36
CA LEU A 232 -6.01 20.31 5.99
C LEU A 232 -7.53 20.22 5.91
N LYS A 233 -8.14 20.94 4.95
CA LYS A 233 -9.56 20.85 4.60
C LYS A 233 -9.68 20.39 3.15
N ILE A 234 -10.57 19.43 2.89
CA ILE A 234 -10.80 18.89 1.54
C ILE A 234 -12.31 18.98 1.26
N GLN A 235 -12.73 20.07 0.67
CA GLN A 235 -14.16 20.34 0.45
C GLN A 235 -14.37 21.23 -0.78
N PRO A 236 -15.53 21.11 -1.47
CA PRO A 236 -15.95 22.07 -2.48
C PRO A 236 -16.47 23.35 -1.79
N GLU A 237 -16.72 24.38 -2.58
CA GLU A 237 -17.43 25.56 -2.10
C GLU A 237 -18.86 25.17 -1.66
N GLU A 238 -19.26 25.62 -0.48
CA GLU A 238 -20.52 25.23 0.17
C GLU A 238 -21.75 25.60 -0.68
N GLU A 239 -21.74 26.79 -1.24
CA GLU A 239 -22.83 27.31 -2.07
C GLU A 239 -23.13 26.40 -3.26
N LEU A 240 -22.09 25.92 -3.95
CA LEU A 240 -22.25 25.00 -5.10
C LEU A 240 -23.01 23.72 -4.71
N VAL A 241 -22.74 23.19 -3.51
CA VAL A 241 -23.42 21.97 -3.05
C VAL A 241 -24.85 22.27 -2.66
N LEU A 242 -25.09 23.35 -1.91
CA LEU A 242 -26.41 23.75 -1.46
C LEU A 242 -27.33 24.06 -2.64
N ASP A 243 -26.85 24.76 -3.67
CA ASP A 243 -27.62 25.06 -4.86
C ASP A 243 -28.08 23.78 -5.57
N LYS A 244 -27.17 22.81 -5.75
CA LYS A 244 -27.52 21.53 -6.38
C LYS A 244 -28.47 20.66 -5.55
N LEU A 245 -28.38 20.72 -4.23
CA LEU A 245 -29.31 20.02 -3.35
C LEU A 245 -30.67 20.71 -3.31
N ASN A 246 -30.71 22.04 -3.30
CA ASN A 246 -31.94 22.82 -3.38
C ASN A 246 -32.65 22.61 -4.72
N GLU A 247 -31.93 22.66 -5.85
CA GLU A 247 -32.47 22.34 -7.18
C GLU A 247 -33.14 20.96 -7.23
N LYS A 248 -32.63 19.99 -6.47
CA LYS A 248 -33.15 18.63 -6.44
C LYS A 248 -34.31 18.42 -5.47
N LEU A 249 -34.36 19.13 -4.35
CA LEU A 249 -35.24 18.81 -3.23
C LEU A 249 -36.25 19.90 -2.89
N LYS A 250 -35.97 21.15 -3.22
CA LYS A 250 -36.86 22.28 -2.97
C LYS A 250 -37.83 22.44 -4.13
N HIS A 251 -39.12 22.52 -3.79
CA HIS A 251 -40.20 22.70 -4.76
C HIS A 251 -41.02 23.93 -4.31
N GLY A 252 -41.08 24.96 -5.14
CA GLY A 252 -41.86 26.17 -4.85
C GLY A 252 -41.12 27.19 -3.92
N TRP A 253 -41.88 28.20 -3.46
CA TRP A 253 -41.35 29.38 -2.78
C TRP A 253 -42.21 29.76 -1.53
N ASN A 254 -42.89 28.77 -0.95
CA ASN A 254 -43.72 28.96 0.25
C ASN A 254 -42.91 28.73 1.54
N GLU A 255 -43.50 29.03 2.72
CA GLU A 255 -42.86 28.86 4.03
C GLU A 255 -42.36 27.41 4.25
N SER A 256 -43.12 26.39 3.80
CA SER A 256 -42.67 25.00 3.91
C SER A 256 -41.39 24.72 3.12
N SER A 257 -41.27 25.27 1.91
CA SER A 257 -40.05 25.12 1.12
C SER A 257 -38.84 25.84 1.69
N GLU A 258 -39.04 26.96 2.41
CA GLU A 258 -37.99 27.64 3.18
C GLU A 258 -37.49 26.76 4.34
N GLN A 259 -38.40 26.07 5.05
CA GLN A 259 -38.03 25.12 6.10
C GLN A 259 -37.25 23.92 5.56
N VAL A 260 -37.61 23.44 4.35
CA VAL A 260 -36.85 22.39 3.68
C VAL A 260 -35.44 22.87 3.31
N GLU A 261 -35.27 24.09 2.80
CA GLU A 261 -33.98 24.67 2.50
C GLU A 261 -33.08 24.76 3.77
N LEU A 262 -33.64 25.20 4.89
CA LEU A 262 -32.94 25.24 6.18
C LEU A 262 -32.54 23.82 6.63
N ALA A 263 -33.40 22.82 6.42
CA ALA A 263 -33.11 21.42 6.74
C ALA A 263 -32.02 20.84 5.83
N ILE A 264 -32.00 21.19 4.53
CA ILE A 264 -30.94 20.82 3.59
C ILE A 264 -29.60 21.39 4.05
N LYS A 265 -29.57 22.66 4.45
CA LYS A 265 -28.37 23.32 4.95
C LYS A 265 -27.83 22.65 6.22
N ASP A 266 -28.72 22.30 7.18
CA ASP A 266 -28.35 21.56 8.40
C ASP A 266 -27.85 20.14 8.03
N SER A 267 -28.56 19.43 7.16
CA SER A 267 -28.16 18.12 6.68
C SER A 267 -26.76 18.13 6.07
N TYR A 268 -26.50 19.10 5.19
CA TYR A 268 -25.18 19.24 4.57
C TYR A 268 -24.09 19.51 5.62
N LYS A 269 -24.26 20.53 6.45
CA LYS A 269 -23.21 20.94 7.40
C LYS A 269 -22.91 19.88 8.45
N ARG A 270 -23.94 19.25 9.00
CA ARG A 270 -23.83 18.37 10.16
C ARG A 270 -23.68 16.89 9.79
N LEU A 271 -24.25 16.44 8.69
CA LEU A 271 -24.34 15.01 8.37
C LEU A 271 -23.59 14.66 7.07
N LEU A 272 -23.95 15.28 5.94
CA LEU A 272 -23.40 14.93 4.62
C LEU A 272 -21.91 15.31 4.49
N LYS A 273 -21.58 16.58 4.77
CA LYS A 273 -20.23 17.10 4.59
C LYS A 273 -19.16 16.30 5.35
N PRO A 274 -19.29 16.05 6.68
CA PRO A 274 -18.28 15.28 7.41
C PRO A 274 -18.14 13.85 6.90
N SER A 275 -19.26 13.22 6.52
CA SER A 275 -19.30 11.86 5.99
C SER A 275 -18.63 11.78 4.61
N ILE A 276 -19.04 12.63 3.67
CA ILE A 276 -18.54 12.61 2.30
C ILE A 276 -17.10 13.13 2.21
N GLU A 277 -16.72 14.12 3.03
CA GLU A 277 -15.32 14.56 3.14
C GLU A 277 -14.41 13.41 3.59
N THR A 278 -14.81 12.65 4.61
CA THR A 278 -14.06 11.47 5.09
C THR A 278 -13.95 10.42 3.99
N GLU A 279 -15.05 10.13 3.30
CA GLU A 279 -15.06 9.17 2.18
C GLU A 279 -14.12 9.63 1.06
N HIS A 280 -14.19 10.91 0.66
CA HIS A 280 -13.34 11.48 -0.38
C HIS A 280 -11.86 11.51 0.01
N ARG A 281 -11.54 11.84 1.26
CA ARG A 281 -10.17 11.76 1.80
C ARG A 281 -9.61 10.34 1.75
N ASN A 282 -10.41 9.34 2.14
CA ASN A 282 -10.02 7.93 2.09
C ASN A 282 -9.78 7.47 0.65
N LYS A 283 -10.63 7.90 -0.29
CA LYS A 283 -10.45 7.65 -1.73
C LYS A 283 -9.14 8.24 -2.25
N LEU A 284 -8.88 9.52 -1.98
CA LEU A 284 -7.63 10.19 -2.38
C LEU A 284 -6.39 9.51 -1.79
N LYS A 285 -6.47 9.12 -0.51
CA LYS A 285 -5.38 8.37 0.16
C LYS A 285 -5.14 7.03 -0.50
N PHE A 286 -6.20 6.28 -0.79
CA PHE A 286 -6.10 4.97 -1.45
C PHE A 286 -5.48 5.09 -2.84
N GLU A 287 -5.94 6.03 -3.67
CA GLU A 287 -5.39 6.28 -5.00
C GLU A 287 -3.92 6.73 -4.95
N ALA A 288 -3.57 7.56 -3.97
CA ALA A 288 -2.18 7.98 -3.75
C ALA A 288 -1.29 6.82 -3.30
N ASP A 289 -1.81 5.93 -2.44
CA ASP A 289 -1.10 4.73 -1.99
C ASP A 289 -0.84 3.77 -3.17
N GLU A 290 -1.84 3.48 -3.99
CA GLU A 290 -1.69 2.59 -5.15
C GLU A 290 -0.62 3.13 -6.11
N GLN A 291 -0.65 4.42 -6.44
CA GLN A 291 0.34 5.03 -7.33
C GLN A 291 1.75 5.01 -6.73
N ALA A 292 1.90 5.35 -5.46
CA ALA A 292 3.20 5.34 -4.79
C ALA A 292 3.76 3.91 -4.68
N ILE A 293 2.93 2.94 -4.31
CA ILE A 293 3.32 1.52 -4.20
C ILE A 293 3.73 0.97 -5.57
N ALA A 294 3.08 1.38 -6.66
CA ALA A 294 3.49 0.97 -8.01
C ALA A 294 4.92 1.46 -8.34
N VAL A 295 5.26 2.71 -7.99
CA VAL A 295 6.62 3.26 -8.14
C VAL A 295 7.62 2.50 -7.25
N PHE A 296 7.27 2.23 -5.99
CA PHE A 296 8.14 1.49 -5.06
C PHE A 296 8.39 0.05 -5.54
N SER A 297 7.38 -0.58 -6.12
CA SER A 297 7.48 -1.91 -6.71
C SER A 297 8.45 -1.93 -7.89
N GLU A 298 8.39 -0.93 -8.77
CA GLU A 298 9.33 -0.84 -9.90
C GLU A 298 10.75 -0.54 -9.42
N ASN A 299 10.93 0.34 -8.42
CA ASN A 299 12.24 0.61 -7.82
C ASN A 299 12.84 -0.67 -7.18
N LEU A 300 12.04 -1.45 -6.43
CA LEU A 300 12.48 -2.72 -5.88
C LEU A 300 12.88 -3.70 -6.98
N LYS A 301 12.08 -3.81 -8.03
CA LYS A 301 12.35 -4.69 -9.16
C LYS A 301 13.67 -4.33 -9.84
N GLN A 302 13.95 -3.04 -10.04
CA GLN A 302 15.23 -2.59 -10.60
C GLN A 302 16.41 -2.98 -9.72
N LEU A 303 16.29 -2.83 -8.40
CA LEU A 303 17.33 -3.26 -7.46
C LEU A 303 17.58 -4.77 -7.51
N LEU A 304 16.51 -5.58 -7.48
CA LEU A 304 16.61 -7.04 -7.51
C LEU A 304 17.13 -7.58 -8.84
N MET A 305 16.86 -6.88 -9.94
CA MET A 305 17.24 -7.29 -11.30
C MET A 305 18.53 -6.60 -11.79
N THR A 306 19.25 -5.89 -10.91
CA THR A 306 20.57 -5.36 -11.22
C THR A 306 21.50 -6.51 -11.66
N ALA A 307 22.27 -6.28 -12.71
CA ALA A 307 23.17 -7.31 -13.24
C ALA A 307 24.22 -7.71 -12.20
N PRO A 308 24.30 -9.00 -11.81
CA PRO A 308 25.30 -9.47 -10.87
C PRO A 308 26.68 -9.47 -11.52
N VAL A 309 27.71 -9.13 -10.76
CA VAL A 309 29.11 -9.30 -11.25
C VAL A 309 29.59 -10.75 -11.17
N GLY A 310 28.82 -11.59 -10.48
CA GLY A 310 29.11 -13.02 -10.32
C GLY A 310 30.16 -13.33 -9.27
N GLN A 311 30.75 -14.51 -9.38
CA GLN A 311 31.75 -15.04 -8.43
C GLN A 311 33.11 -14.35 -8.62
N LYS A 312 33.31 -13.26 -7.87
CA LYS A 312 34.50 -12.41 -7.91
C LYS A 312 35.01 -12.14 -6.50
N ARG A 313 36.32 -11.94 -6.35
CA ARG A 313 36.90 -11.46 -5.10
C ARG A 313 36.67 -9.97 -4.94
N ILE A 314 35.91 -9.60 -3.93
CA ILE A 314 35.44 -8.23 -3.75
C ILE A 314 36.01 -7.61 -2.49
N LEU A 315 36.52 -6.39 -2.62
CA LEU A 315 36.76 -5.48 -1.52
C LEU A 315 35.51 -4.61 -1.34
N ALA A 316 34.78 -4.80 -0.25
CA ALA A 316 33.62 -3.95 0.05
C ALA A 316 33.93 -2.94 1.15
N LEU A 317 33.46 -1.73 0.95
CA LEU A 317 33.63 -0.59 1.85
C LEU A 317 32.27 -0.08 2.30
N ASP A 318 32.08 0.02 3.62
CA ASP A 318 31.00 0.75 4.26
C ASP A 318 31.54 2.09 4.75
N PRO A 319 31.29 3.22 4.04
CA PRO A 319 31.91 4.51 4.32
C PRO A 319 31.41 5.15 5.61
N GLY A 320 32.27 5.86 6.31
CA GLY A 320 31.90 6.64 7.49
C GLY A 320 32.98 7.67 7.88
N PHE A 321 32.53 8.82 8.40
CA PHE A 321 33.45 9.86 8.88
C PHE A 321 34.01 9.53 10.26
N LYS A 322 33.19 9.51 11.31
CA LYS A 322 33.63 9.32 12.70
C LYS A 322 34.10 7.90 12.99
N SER A 323 33.36 6.91 12.53
CA SER A 323 33.66 5.48 12.76
C SER A 323 34.70 4.91 11.81
N GLY A 324 35.21 5.70 10.87
CA GLY A 324 36.03 5.24 9.76
C GLY A 324 35.28 4.43 8.73
N CYS A 325 35.97 4.03 7.66
CA CYS A 325 35.39 3.15 6.63
C CYS A 325 35.68 1.69 7.03
N LYS A 326 34.60 0.89 7.09
CA LYS A 326 34.69 -0.56 7.31
C LYS A 326 35.04 -1.23 6.01
N LEU A 327 36.10 -1.99 6.01
CA LEU A 327 36.63 -2.69 4.85
C LEU A 327 36.48 -4.19 5.08
N VAL A 328 35.94 -4.92 4.14
CA VAL A 328 35.86 -6.37 4.15
C VAL A 328 36.32 -6.94 2.82
N CYS A 329 37.02 -8.07 2.85
CA CYS A 329 37.38 -8.84 1.69
C CYS A 329 36.49 -10.09 1.61
N LEU A 330 35.88 -10.31 0.47
CA LEU A 330 35.07 -11.49 0.19
C LEU A 330 35.76 -12.34 -0.86
N ASP A 331 35.72 -13.67 -0.69
CA ASP A 331 36.11 -14.62 -1.72
C ASP A 331 35.06 -14.75 -2.83
N GLU A 332 35.28 -15.62 -3.78
CA GLU A 332 34.40 -15.89 -4.92
C GLU A 332 33.01 -16.43 -4.52
N ASN A 333 32.90 -16.99 -3.31
CA ASN A 333 31.65 -17.53 -2.76
C ASN A 333 30.93 -16.50 -1.86
N GLY A 334 31.52 -15.31 -1.68
CA GLY A 334 30.98 -14.28 -0.78
C GLY A 334 31.28 -14.53 0.69
N GLU A 335 32.24 -15.44 1.01
CA GLU A 335 32.70 -15.66 2.37
C GLU A 335 33.70 -14.60 2.80
N LEU A 336 33.58 -14.17 4.06
CA LEU A 336 34.45 -13.15 4.64
C LEU A 336 35.83 -13.72 4.94
N ILE A 337 36.86 -13.25 4.24
CA ILE A 337 38.25 -13.70 4.40
C ILE A 337 39.13 -12.71 5.20
N HIS A 338 38.76 -11.41 5.22
CA HIS A 338 39.43 -10.37 6.00
C HIS A 338 38.53 -9.19 6.26
N ASN A 339 38.76 -8.51 7.40
CA ASN A 339 38.11 -7.24 7.70
C ASN A 339 39.06 -6.30 8.45
N GLU A 340 38.91 -5.00 8.18
CA GLU A 340 39.71 -3.96 8.84
C GLU A 340 38.99 -2.60 8.79
N ASN A 341 39.41 -1.67 9.67
CA ASN A 341 39.00 -0.28 9.63
C ASN A 341 40.08 0.61 9.05
N ILE A 342 39.69 1.55 8.18
CA ILE A 342 40.57 2.59 7.66
C ILE A 342 39.96 3.98 7.92
N TYR A 343 40.80 5.00 8.04
CA TYR A 343 40.36 6.36 8.39
C TYR A 343 40.86 7.39 7.37
N PRO A 344 40.43 7.32 6.09
CA PRO A 344 40.92 8.24 5.07
C PRO A 344 40.35 9.65 5.19
N HIS A 345 39.25 9.83 5.95
CA HIS A 345 38.46 11.06 6.05
C HIS A 345 38.61 11.75 7.40
N PRO A 346 38.27 13.07 7.51
CA PRO A 346 38.17 13.75 8.79
C PRO A 346 37.18 13.02 9.75
N PRO A 347 37.41 13.09 11.08
CA PRO A 347 38.41 13.90 11.78
C PRO A 347 39.84 13.32 11.80
N GLN A 348 40.00 11.99 11.65
CA GLN A 348 41.32 11.34 11.76
C GLN A 348 42.25 11.64 10.57
N LYS A 349 41.71 11.60 9.35
CA LYS A 349 42.36 11.93 8.07
C LYS A 349 43.72 11.24 7.85
N ASP A 350 43.83 9.96 8.25
CA ASP A 350 45.05 9.16 8.06
C ASP A 350 45.07 8.53 6.64
N THR A 351 45.12 9.40 5.65
CA THR A 351 45.07 9.01 4.23
C THR A 351 46.28 8.16 3.81
N ALA A 352 47.48 8.42 4.38
CA ALA A 352 48.71 7.71 4.01
C ALA A 352 48.67 6.25 4.47
N MET A 353 48.28 6.00 5.72
CA MET A 353 48.15 4.64 6.25
C MET A 353 47.00 3.90 5.56
N ALA A 354 45.85 4.57 5.38
CA ALA A 354 44.70 4.00 4.67
C ALA A 354 45.09 3.55 3.25
N SER A 355 45.86 4.37 2.52
CA SER A 355 46.32 4.05 1.17
C SER A 355 47.22 2.80 1.15
N LYS A 356 48.23 2.74 2.04
CA LYS A 356 49.10 1.57 2.15
C LYS A 356 48.34 0.30 2.45
N LYS A 357 47.38 0.35 3.40
CA LYS A 357 46.55 -0.80 3.77
C LYS A 357 45.71 -1.29 2.62
N VAL A 358 44.95 -0.40 1.93
CA VAL A 358 44.10 -0.79 0.81
C VAL A 358 44.90 -1.43 -0.31
N VAL A 359 46.04 -0.85 -0.71
CA VAL A 359 46.89 -1.42 -1.76
C VAL A 359 47.42 -2.81 -1.37
N SER A 360 47.98 -2.94 -0.15
CA SER A 360 48.47 -4.24 0.35
C SER A 360 47.38 -5.31 0.43
N ILE A 361 46.15 -4.94 0.85
CA ILE A 361 45.01 -5.85 0.94
C ILE A 361 44.56 -6.30 -0.46
N VAL A 362 44.49 -5.39 -1.43
CA VAL A 362 44.15 -5.69 -2.80
C VAL A 362 45.10 -6.70 -3.42
N GLU A 363 46.38 -6.55 -3.22
CA GLU A 363 47.39 -7.49 -3.69
C GLU A 363 47.31 -8.83 -2.98
N ARG A 364 47.28 -8.81 -1.63
CA ARG A 364 47.33 -10.02 -0.79
C ARG A 364 46.12 -10.94 -1.05
N TYR A 365 44.94 -10.37 -1.15
CA TYR A 365 43.71 -11.16 -1.33
C TYR A 365 43.28 -11.25 -2.79
N LYS A 366 44.08 -10.77 -3.75
CA LYS A 366 43.84 -10.83 -5.19
C LYS A 366 42.45 -10.25 -5.58
N ILE A 367 42.14 -9.11 -5.00
CA ILE A 367 40.83 -8.45 -5.22
C ILE A 367 40.68 -8.09 -6.69
N GLU A 368 39.51 -8.37 -7.27
CA GLU A 368 39.17 -8.10 -8.67
C GLU A 368 38.28 -6.87 -8.82
N ILE A 369 37.44 -6.57 -7.81
CA ILE A 369 36.42 -5.52 -7.84
C ILE A 369 36.34 -4.83 -6.48
N ILE A 370 36.04 -3.51 -6.50
CA ILE A 370 35.79 -2.73 -5.29
C ILE A 370 34.32 -2.29 -5.28
N ALA A 371 33.61 -2.58 -4.17
CA ALA A 371 32.26 -2.14 -3.90
C ALA A 371 32.27 -1.05 -2.82
N ILE A 372 31.59 0.06 -3.02
CA ILE A 372 31.47 1.16 -2.04
C ILE A 372 30.00 1.41 -1.78
N GLY A 373 29.58 1.37 -0.51
CA GLY A 373 28.22 1.75 -0.11
C GLY A 373 27.92 3.21 -0.47
N ASN A 374 26.67 3.49 -0.87
CA ASN A 374 26.27 4.82 -1.37
C ASN A 374 25.78 5.81 -0.30
N GLY A 375 26.00 5.50 0.99
CA GLY A 375 25.59 6.37 2.10
C GLY A 375 26.55 7.50 2.43
N THR A 376 26.65 7.79 3.72
CA THR A 376 27.49 8.90 4.22
C THR A 376 28.96 8.70 3.85
N ALA A 377 29.65 9.76 3.41
CA ALA A 377 31.06 9.75 2.96
C ALA A 377 31.36 8.88 1.72
N SER A 378 30.35 8.45 1.00
CA SER A 378 30.52 7.57 -0.19
C SER A 378 31.32 8.23 -1.31
N ARG A 379 31.04 9.50 -1.64
CA ARG A 379 31.72 10.25 -2.70
C ARG A 379 33.20 10.49 -2.35
N GLU A 380 33.47 10.85 -1.11
CA GLU A 380 34.82 11.04 -0.58
C GLU A 380 35.62 9.73 -0.61
N THR A 381 34.95 8.60 -0.28
CA THR A 381 35.59 7.27 -0.32
C THR A 381 35.84 6.83 -1.77
N GLU A 382 34.89 7.06 -2.69
CA GLU A 382 35.08 6.80 -4.12
C GLU A 382 36.28 7.62 -4.67
N TYR A 383 36.33 8.92 -4.34
CA TYR A 383 37.44 9.79 -4.75
C TYR A 383 38.77 9.30 -4.17
N PHE A 384 38.81 8.90 -2.89
CA PHE A 384 40.00 8.34 -2.24
C PHE A 384 40.48 7.09 -2.99
N ILE A 385 39.60 6.11 -3.24
CA ILE A 385 39.94 4.84 -3.92
C ILE A 385 40.43 5.07 -5.35
N LYS A 386 39.79 5.96 -6.11
CA LYS A 386 40.19 6.25 -7.52
C LYS A 386 41.57 6.90 -7.65
N ARG A 387 42.10 7.48 -6.58
CA ARG A 387 43.49 8.06 -6.55
C ARG A 387 44.57 7.06 -6.21
N LEU A 388 44.19 5.88 -5.72
CA LEU A 388 45.17 4.83 -5.42
C LEU A 388 45.72 4.22 -6.70
N LYS A 389 47.01 3.87 -6.68
CA LYS A 389 47.63 3.14 -7.78
C LYS A 389 47.68 1.66 -7.41
N PHE A 390 47.01 0.84 -8.20
CA PHE A 390 47.04 -0.61 -8.08
C PHE A 390 47.92 -1.20 -9.18
N ASP A 391 48.38 -2.45 -8.99
CA ASP A 391 49.16 -3.22 -9.97
C ASP A 391 48.38 -3.55 -11.24
N ARG A 392 47.02 -3.45 -11.19
CA ARG A 392 46.08 -3.72 -12.24
C ARG A 392 44.89 -2.75 -12.25
N LYS A 393 44.16 -2.71 -13.33
CA LYS A 393 42.94 -1.91 -13.42
C LYS A 393 41.80 -2.61 -12.66
N LEU A 394 41.33 -1.99 -11.58
CA LEU A 394 40.18 -2.44 -10.82
C LEU A 394 38.92 -1.64 -11.20
N GLN A 395 37.79 -2.33 -11.25
CA GLN A 395 36.48 -1.67 -11.36
C GLN A 395 35.98 -1.28 -9.98
N VAL A 396 35.42 -0.07 -9.87
CA VAL A 396 34.85 0.46 -8.63
C VAL A 396 33.37 0.71 -8.87
N PHE A 397 32.53 0.12 -8.02
CA PHE A 397 31.08 0.22 -8.11
C PHE A 397 30.51 0.87 -6.84
N MET A 398 29.58 1.81 -7.05
CA MET A 398 28.71 2.30 -5.97
C MET A 398 27.54 1.33 -5.80
N VAL A 399 27.32 0.86 -4.59
CA VAL A 399 26.29 -0.14 -4.25
C VAL A 399 25.30 0.47 -3.27
N SER A 400 24.00 0.29 -3.52
CA SER A 400 22.97 0.72 -2.57
C SER A 400 23.12 -0.01 -1.24
N GLU A 401 23.18 0.73 -0.15
CA GLU A 401 23.20 0.20 1.21
C GLU A 401 21.82 0.12 1.87
N ASP A 402 20.75 0.46 1.12
CA ASP A 402 19.37 0.42 1.62
C ASP A 402 19.05 -0.95 2.23
N GLY A 403 18.61 -0.94 3.51
CA GLY A 403 18.35 -2.17 4.26
C GLY A 403 19.58 -2.96 4.72
N ALA A 404 20.83 -2.51 4.44
CA ALA A 404 22.03 -3.18 4.95
C ALA A 404 22.10 -3.13 6.48
N SER A 405 21.70 -2.02 7.09
CA SER A 405 21.57 -1.89 8.54
C SER A 405 20.56 -2.85 9.14
N ILE A 406 19.42 -3.08 8.44
CA ILE A 406 18.40 -4.04 8.87
C ILE A 406 18.95 -5.47 8.77
N TYR A 407 19.62 -5.82 7.66
CA TYR A 407 20.26 -7.11 7.52
C TYR A 407 21.28 -7.33 8.63
N SER A 408 22.19 -6.39 8.87
CA SER A 408 23.29 -6.53 9.83
C SER A 408 22.82 -6.80 11.27
N ALA A 409 21.65 -6.25 11.65
CA ALA A 409 21.01 -6.47 12.93
C ALA A 409 20.09 -7.71 12.97
N SER A 410 19.81 -8.33 11.83
CA SER A 410 18.86 -9.45 11.70
C SER A 410 19.39 -10.75 12.34
N LYS A 411 18.45 -11.67 12.59
CA LYS A 411 18.78 -13.04 13.03
C LYS A 411 19.64 -13.75 11.98
N VAL A 412 19.31 -13.55 10.70
CA VAL A 412 20.04 -14.13 9.56
C VAL A 412 21.51 -13.76 9.59
N ALA A 413 21.83 -12.47 9.72
CA ALA A 413 23.22 -12.00 9.75
C ALA A 413 23.98 -12.49 10.99
N ARG A 414 23.29 -12.64 12.13
CA ARG A 414 23.88 -13.24 13.33
C ARG A 414 24.20 -14.72 13.17
N GLU A 415 23.36 -15.46 12.46
CA GLU A 415 23.58 -16.88 12.14
C GLU A 415 24.72 -17.06 11.13
N GLU A 416 24.78 -16.19 10.09
CA GLU A 416 25.85 -16.24 9.08
C GLU A 416 27.21 -15.77 9.64
N PHE A 417 27.21 -14.73 10.47
CA PHE A 417 28.43 -14.10 11.00
C PHE A 417 28.36 -13.90 12.53
N PRO A 418 28.36 -14.97 13.34
CA PRO A 418 28.14 -14.88 14.78
C PRO A 418 29.28 -14.13 15.52
N LYS A 419 30.49 -14.16 14.98
CA LYS A 419 31.71 -13.59 15.60
C LYS A 419 31.95 -12.12 15.23
N PHE A 420 31.19 -11.54 14.31
CA PHE A 420 31.43 -10.20 13.78
C PHE A 420 30.32 -9.22 14.22
N ASP A 421 30.65 -7.96 14.35
CA ASP A 421 29.72 -6.90 14.72
C ASP A 421 28.81 -6.47 13.57
N VAL A 422 27.85 -5.61 13.88
CA VAL A 422 26.85 -5.13 12.91
C VAL A 422 27.47 -4.36 11.73
N THR A 423 28.60 -3.68 11.96
CA THR A 423 29.24 -2.85 10.92
C THR A 423 29.95 -3.72 9.89
N VAL A 424 30.62 -4.78 10.33
CA VAL A 424 31.24 -5.77 9.44
C VAL A 424 30.19 -6.51 8.65
N ARG A 425 29.09 -6.95 9.29
CA ARG A 425 27.97 -7.61 8.59
C ARG A 425 27.34 -6.70 7.52
N GLY A 426 27.24 -5.40 7.80
CA GLY A 426 26.77 -4.40 6.83
C GLY A 426 27.68 -4.32 5.61
N ALA A 427 28.98 -4.21 5.82
CA ALA A 427 29.97 -4.17 4.73
C ALA A 427 29.97 -5.48 3.90
N VAL A 428 29.82 -6.65 4.54
CA VAL A 428 29.67 -7.94 3.83
C VAL A 428 28.43 -7.92 2.93
N SER A 429 27.30 -7.42 3.43
CA SER A 429 26.08 -7.32 2.63
C SER A 429 26.26 -6.42 1.40
N ILE A 430 26.98 -5.28 1.53
CA ILE A 430 27.31 -4.41 0.40
C ILE A 430 28.07 -5.18 -0.69
N GLY A 431 29.07 -5.95 -0.32
CA GLY A 431 29.85 -6.77 -1.26
C GLY A 431 29.02 -7.87 -1.91
N ARG A 432 28.25 -8.62 -1.13
CA ARG A 432 27.38 -9.70 -1.63
C ARG A 432 26.28 -9.20 -2.55
N ARG A 433 25.75 -8.00 -2.32
CA ARG A 433 24.79 -7.37 -3.25
C ARG A 433 25.37 -7.10 -4.62
N LEU A 434 26.64 -6.78 -4.71
CA LEU A 434 27.30 -6.63 -6.00
C LEU A 434 27.49 -7.98 -6.69
N MET A 435 27.78 -9.05 -5.92
CA MET A 435 27.93 -10.41 -6.44
C MET A 435 26.60 -10.95 -6.99
N ASP A 436 25.54 -10.91 -6.17
CA ASP A 436 24.17 -11.35 -6.50
C ASP A 436 23.15 -10.54 -5.71
N PRO A 437 22.61 -9.46 -6.30
CA PRO A 437 21.64 -8.58 -5.64
C PRO A 437 20.39 -9.34 -5.17
N LEU A 438 19.88 -10.25 -6.01
CA LEU A 438 18.66 -10.99 -5.71
C LEU A 438 18.86 -11.93 -4.51
N ALA A 439 19.93 -12.73 -4.51
CA ALA A 439 20.22 -13.67 -3.43
C ALA A 439 20.44 -12.99 -2.07
N GLU A 440 21.00 -11.79 -2.07
CA GLU A 440 21.26 -11.05 -0.84
C GLU A 440 20.04 -10.28 -0.33
N LEU A 441 19.34 -9.55 -1.21
CA LEU A 441 18.21 -8.70 -0.81
C LEU A 441 16.99 -9.49 -0.32
N VAL A 442 16.78 -10.72 -0.78
CA VAL A 442 15.67 -11.57 -0.29
C VAL A 442 15.84 -12.06 1.15
N LYS A 443 17.00 -11.84 1.78
CA LYS A 443 17.27 -12.19 3.18
C LYS A 443 16.55 -11.27 4.17
N ILE A 444 16.14 -10.08 3.73
CA ILE A 444 15.42 -9.09 4.54
C ILE A 444 13.98 -8.95 4.05
N ASP A 445 13.12 -8.40 4.92
CA ASP A 445 11.75 -8.05 4.53
C ASP A 445 11.82 -6.98 3.41
N PRO A 446 11.13 -7.18 2.27
CA PRO A 446 11.13 -6.22 1.17
C PRO A 446 10.74 -4.79 1.58
N LYS A 447 9.91 -4.62 2.62
CA LYS A 447 9.60 -3.30 3.20
C LYS A 447 10.77 -2.63 3.88
N SER A 448 11.81 -3.37 4.23
CA SER A 448 13.03 -2.82 4.84
C SER A 448 14.02 -2.29 3.80
N VAL A 449 13.78 -2.55 2.52
CA VAL A 449 14.56 -1.94 1.44
C VAL A 449 14.02 -0.53 1.18
N GLY A 450 14.89 0.47 1.17
CA GLY A 450 14.53 1.86 0.89
C GLY A 450 14.19 2.06 -0.58
N VAL A 451 12.90 2.03 -0.92
CA VAL A 451 12.42 2.14 -2.31
C VAL A 451 11.66 3.43 -2.61
N GLY A 452 11.45 4.29 -1.60
CA GLY A 452 10.81 5.59 -1.81
C GLY A 452 10.59 6.42 -0.55
N GLN A 453 10.50 7.74 -0.74
CA GLN A 453 10.44 8.73 0.35
C GLN A 453 9.22 8.57 1.26
N TYR A 454 8.06 8.19 0.70
CA TYR A 454 6.79 8.05 1.44
C TYR A 454 6.43 6.60 1.75
N GLN A 455 7.41 5.69 1.74
CA GLN A 455 7.20 4.26 1.95
C GLN A 455 6.50 3.93 3.28
N HIS A 456 6.77 4.71 4.33
CA HIS A 456 6.15 4.54 5.66
C HIS A 456 4.77 5.19 5.78
N ASP A 457 4.39 6.05 4.84
CA ASP A 457 3.13 6.80 4.85
C ASP A 457 1.99 6.10 4.08
N VAL A 458 2.31 5.13 3.22
CA VAL A 458 1.32 4.35 2.48
C VAL A 458 0.75 3.18 3.31
N ASN A 459 -0.34 2.60 2.84
CA ASN A 459 -0.92 1.40 3.48
C ASN A 459 0.10 0.25 3.53
N GLN A 460 0.52 -0.13 4.74
CA GLN A 460 1.59 -1.10 4.97
C GLN A 460 1.23 -2.54 4.56
N THR A 461 -0.05 -2.89 4.53
CA THR A 461 -0.52 -4.21 4.07
C THR A 461 -0.45 -4.29 2.55
N LEU A 462 -0.97 -3.26 1.86
CA LEU A 462 -0.88 -3.17 0.39
C LEU A 462 0.59 -3.13 -0.07
N LEU A 463 1.41 -2.32 0.59
CA LEU A 463 2.85 -2.23 0.31
C LEU A 463 3.51 -3.60 0.42
N LYS A 464 3.32 -4.29 1.55
CA LYS A 464 3.92 -5.61 1.77
C LYS A 464 3.52 -6.60 0.67
N ASN A 465 2.24 -6.72 0.40
CA ASN A 465 1.73 -7.64 -0.61
C ASN A 465 2.30 -7.34 -2.01
N SER A 466 2.39 -6.06 -2.36
CA SER A 466 2.94 -5.63 -3.65
C SER A 466 4.43 -5.93 -3.77
N LEU A 467 5.23 -5.59 -2.74
CA LEU A 467 6.67 -5.86 -2.74
C LEU A 467 6.99 -7.37 -2.70
N ASP A 468 6.23 -8.16 -1.93
CA ASP A 468 6.36 -9.62 -1.92
C ASP A 468 6.08 -10.22 -3.31
N ASN A 469 5.06 -9.73 -4.03
CA ASN A 469 4.77 -10.15 -5.39
C ASN A 469 5.93 -9.80 -6.36
N VAL A 470 6.56 -8.64 -6.18
CA VAL A 470 7.76 -8.26 -6.98
C VAL A 470 8.90 -9.24 -6.75
N VAL A 471 9.20 -9.57 -5.48
CA VAL A 471 10.25 -10.56 -5.16
C VAL A 471 9.94 -11.91 -5.77
N ILE A 472 8.70 -12.41 -5.60
CA ILE A 472 8.24 -13.68 -6.21
C ILE A 472 8.43 -13.65 -7.72
N SER A 473 8.01 -12.57 -8.39
CA SER A 473 8.15 -12.41 -9.85
C SER A 473 9.62 -12.44 -10.28
N CYS A 474 10.50 -11.66 -9.61
CA CYS A 474 11.93 -11.62 -9.93
C CYS A 474 12.61 -12.98 -9.73
N VAL A 475 12.39 -13.65 -8.59
CA VAL A 475 12.98 -14.96 -8.28
C VAL A 475 12.58 -16.00 -9.32
N ASN A 476 11.29 -16.08 -9.64
CA ASN A 476 10.81 -17.03 -10.63
C ASN A 476 11.23 -16.67 -12.07
N ARG A 477 11.41 -15.37 -12.36
CA ARG A 477 11.92 -14.92 -13.66
C ARG A 477 13.36 -15.32 -13.91
N VAL A 478 14.23 -15.16 -12.92
CA VAL A 478 15.65 -15.53 -12.98
C VAL A 478 15.80 -17.05 -12.91
N GLY A 479 14.98 -17.73 -12.10
CA GLY A 479 15.13 -19.14 -11.75
C GLY A 479 16.26 -19.35 -10.74
N VAL A 480 16.19 -20.43 -9.98
CA VAL A 480 17.03 -20.64 -8.78
C VAL A 480 17.83 -21.94 -8.91
N ASN A 481 19.14 -21.88 -8.68
CA ASN A 481 19.96 -23.09 -8.57
C ASN A 481 19.71 -23.75 -7.20
N VAL A 482 19.15 -24.97 -7.19
CA VAL A 482 18.77 -25.68 -5.99
C VAL A 482 19.96 -26.06 -5.11
N ASN A 483 21.16 -26.21 -5.69
CA ASN A 483 22.36 -26.64 -4.97
C ASN A 483 23.06 -25.49 -4.23
N THR A 484 22.90 -24.24 -4.70
CA THR A 484 23.57 -23.08 -4.09
C THR A 484 22.62 -22.15 -3.34
N ALA A 485 21.31 -22.22 -3.61
CA ALA A 485 20.34 -21.32 -3.07
C ALA A 485 20.17 -21.42 -1.55
N SER A 486 20.00 -20.28 -0.90
CA SER A 486 19.61 -20.17 0.50
C SER A 486 18.12 -20.51 0.70
N LYS A 487 17.72 -20.85 1.93
CA LYS A 487 16.29 -21.01 2.26
C LYS A 487 15.48 -19.75 1.99
N TYR A 488 16.10 -18.59 2.14
CA TYR A 488 15.48 -17.27 1.94
C TYR A 488 15.14 -17.01 0.47
N LEU A 489 15.94 -17.52 -0.45
CA LEU A 489 15.67 -17.43 -1.89
C LEU A 489 14.65 -18.51 -2.31
N LEU A 490 14.82 -19.76 -1.84
CA LEU A 490 13.95 -20.89 -2.17
C LEU A 490 12.49 -20.68 -1.78
N LYS A 491 12.20 -20.01 -0.64
CA LYS A 491 10.81 -19.77 -0.20
C LYS A 491 9.98 -18.92 -1.17
N TYR A 492 10.63 -18.14 -2.05
CA TYR A 492 9.96 -17.32 -3.06
C TYR A 492 9.79 -18.04 -4.41
N VAL A 493 10.31 -19.27 -4.53
CA VAL A 493 10.06 -20.10 -5.71
C VAL A 493 8.60 -20.55 -5.69
N SER A 494 7.94 -20.45 -6.85
CA SER A 494 6.55 -20.87 -7.03
C SER A 494 6.32 -22.30 -6.48
N GLY A 495 5.27 -22.48 -5.70
CA GLY A 495 4.94 -23.77 -5.09
C GLY A 495 5.78 -24.17 -3.87
N LEU A 496 6.83 -23.44 -3.52
CA LEU A 496 7.62 -23.67 -2.32
C LEU A 496 7.19 -22.70 -1.20
N GLY A 497 7.13 -23.22 0.02
CA GLY A 497 6.97 -22.42 1.23
C GLY A 497 8.22 -22.52 2.10
N GLU A 498 8.22 -21.83 3.22
CA GLU A 498 9.38 -21.77 4.13
C GLU A 498 9.80 -23.15 4.63
N THR A 499 8.83 -24.02 4.97
CA THR A 499 9.10 -25.39 5.44
C THR A 499 9.73 -26.25 4.34
N THR A 500 9.20 -26.18 3.10
CA THR A 500 9.72 -26.97 1.99
C THR A 500 11.11 -26.46 1.57
N ALA A 501 11.33 -25.15 1.60
CA ALA A 501 12.65 -24.56 1.38
C ALA A 501 13.68 -25.08 2.39
N GLN A 502 13.33 -25.14 3.68
CA GLN A 502 14.21 -25.72 4.71
C GLN A 502 14.47 -27.21 4.45
N ASN A 503 13.44 -28.00 4.13
CA ASN A 503 13.60 -29.42 3.85
C ASN A 503 14.50 -29.70 2.62
N ILE A 504 14.53 -28.81 1.63
CA ILE A 504 15.48 -28.89 0.50
C ILE A 504 16.93 -28.72 1.00
N LEU A 505 17.19 -27.80 1.92
CA LEU A 505 18.51 -27.61 2.51
C LEU A 505 18.92 -28.83 3.35
N ASP A 506 18.01 -29.36 4.15
CA ASP A 506 18.26 -30.53 5.00
C ASP A 506 18.56 -31.76 4.11
N TYR A 507 17.78 -31.98 3.06
CA TYR A 507 18.03 -33.05 2.08
C TYR A 507 19.42 -32.92 1.45
N ARG A 508 19.80 -31.70 1.04
CA ARG A 508 21.12 -31.43 0.46
C ARG A 508 22.28 -31.71 1.43
N LYS A 509 22.07 -31.41 2.72
CA LYS A 509 23.02 -31.73 3.79
C LYS A 509 23.23 -33.21 3.99
N GLU A 510 22.14 -34.00 3.92
CA GLU A 510 22.14 -35.42 4.21
C GLU A 510 22.57 -36.27 2.99
N ASN A 511 22.18 -35.86 1.78
CA ASN A 511 22.31 -36.67 0.56
C ASN A 511 23.27 -36.08 -0.49
N GLY A 512 23.89 -34.91 -0.20
CA GLY A 512 24.70 -34.19 -1.17
C GLY A 512 23.85 -33.39 -2.18
N ASP A 513 24.52 -32.87 -3.21
CA ASP A 513 23.90 -32.04 -4.23
C ASP A 513 22.90 -32.80 -5.09
N PHE A 514 21.84 -32.10 -5.52
CA PHE A 514 20.88 -32.65 -6.47
C PHE A 514 21.53 -32.81 -7.83
N THR A 515 21.45 -34.02 -8.39
CA THR A 515 21.93 -34.35 -9.76
C THR A 515 20.80 -34.37 -10.79
N SER A 516 19.56 -34.48 -10.33
CA SER A 516 18.36 -34.45 -11.18
C SER A 516 17.17 -33.77 -10.48
N ARG A 517 16.30 -33.13 -11.28
CA ARG A 517 15.06 -32.54 -10.77
C ARG A 517 14.10 -33.54 -10.16
N THR A 518 14.15 -34.81 -10.57
CA THR A 518 13.31 -35.89 -10.03
C THR A 518 13.63 -36.19 -8.58
N GLN A 519 14.85 -35.95 -8.11
CA GLN A 519 15.22 -36.12 -6.70
C GLN A 519 14.48 -35.16 -5.78
N LEU A 520 13.98 -34.02 -6.27
CA LEU A 520 13.15 -33.11 -5.49
C LEU A 520 11.89 -33.79 -4.92
N LYS A 521 11.34 -34.81 -5.59
CA LYS A 521 10.22 -35.61 -5.08
C LYS A 521 10.53 -36.36 -3.80
N LYS A 522 11.82 -36.59 -3.50
CA LYS A 522 12.27 -37.26 -2.27
C LYS A 522 12.35 -36.31 -1.09
N VAL A 523 12.25 -35.00 -1.32
CA VAL A 523 12.29 -33.99 -0.25
C VAL A 523 11.02 -34.08 0.58
N LYS A 524 11.17 -34.07 1.89
CA LYS A 524 10.03 -34.10 2.82
C LYS A 524 9.04 -32.96 2.56
N ARG A 525 7.74 -33.26 2.52
CA ARG A 525 6.65 -32.33 2.18
C ARG A 525 6.66 -31.75 0.74
N MET A 526 7.43 -32.32 -0.17
CA MET A 526 7.35 -32.04 -1.59
C MET A 526 6.24 -32.91 -2.20
N GLY A 527 4.97 -32.45 -2.08
CA GLY A 527 3.86 -33.13 -2.77
C GLY A 527 3.86 -32.85 -4.28
N ASP A 528 3.07 -33.63 -5.04
CA ASP A 528 3.03 -33.53 -6.52
C ASP A 528 2.74 -32.12 -7.01
N LYS A 529 1.83 -31.41 -6.37
CA LYS A 529 1.48 -30.03 -6.71
C LYS A 529 2.63 -29.05 -6.47
N ALA A 530 3.31 -29.14 -5.32
CA ALA A 530 4.47 -28.30 -5.01
C ALA A 530 5.62 -28.58 -5.99
N TYR A 531 5.84 -29.86 -6.33
CA TYR A 531 6.80 -30.28 -7.33
C TYR A 531 6.48 -29.70 -8.71
N GLU A 532 5.24 -29.90 -9.20
CA GLU A 532 4.80 -29.38 -10.51
C GLU A 532 5.02 -27.88 -10.64
N GLN A 533 4.66 -27.11 -9.61
CA GLN A 533 4.76 -25.66 -9.63
C GLN A 533 6.20 -25.14 -9.47
N SER A 534 7.09 -25.89 -8.81
CA SER A 534 8.44 -25.41 -8.49
C SER A 534 9.51 -25.90 -9.44
N VAL A 535 9.38 -27.13 -9.96
CA VAL A 535 10.44 -27.82 -10.72
C VAL A 535 10.94 -27.04 -11.94
N ALA A 536 10.05 -26.30 -12.58
CA ALA A 536 10.38 -25.51 -13.77
C ALA A 536 11.18 -24.23 -13.44
N PHE A 537 11.12 -23.75 -12.21
CA PHE A 537 11.87 -22.59 -11.74
C PHE A 537 13.17 -22.96 -11.02
N LEU A 538 13.41 -24.25 -10.80
CA LEU A 538 14.62 -24.76 -10.17
C LEU A 538 15.61 -25.25 -11.25
N ARG A 539 16.84 -24.82 -11.10
CA ARG A 539 17.96 -25.22 -11.96
C ARG A 539 18.92 -26.11 -11.18
N ILE A 540 19.55 -27.02 -11.91
CA ILE A 540 20.69 -27.82 -11.45
C ILE A 540 21.79 -27.52 -12.45
N THR A 541 22.84 -26.85 -11.98
CA THR A 541 24.08 -26.63 -12.75
C THR A 541 25.05 -27.68 -12.25
N GLY A 542 25.44 -28.56 -13.15
CA GLY A 542 26.52 -29.52 -12.97
C GLY A 542 27.82 -28.99 -13.50
#